data_0e938b68cc9c2289e6e560273e692289
#
_entry.id   0e938b68cc9c2289e6e560273e692289
#
_cell.length_a   1.000
_cell.length_b   1.000
_cell.length_c   1.000
_cell.angle_alpha   90.00
_cell.angle_beta   90.00
_cell.angle_gamma   90.00
#
_symmetry.space_group_name_H-M   'P 1'
#
loop_
_entity.id
_entity.type
_entity.pdbx_description
1 polymer ?
#
loop_
_entity_poly.entity_id
_entity_poly.type
_entity_poly.pdbx_seq_one_letter_code
_entity_poly.pdbx_strand_id
1 'polypeptide(L)'
;MTIKFLGQNCFLFNYKGKNILSDPFYNFQKSQSGFDIKAQKIDYILITHAHGDHTADVKEVLENHPEVTIIAQPEICAYFGHANNIDINFGGSAKIDDLKISMVSALHTSSFPDGTYGGLAAGYVFRLPGQNLYLAGDTGVSSEMSLLSRVFGKIDLSILPIGRHYTMCP
;
A
#
# COMPACT_ATOMS: atom_id res chain seq x y z
N MET A 1 16.35 -2.61 -0.49
CA MET A 1 14.97 -3.04 -0.13
C MET A 1 14.74 -4.44 -0.65
N THR A 2 14.12 -5.33 0.12
CA THR A 2 13.61 -6.62 -0.37
C THR A 2 12.09 -6.55 -0.46
N ILE A 3 11.50 -7.32 -1.38
CA ILE A 3 10.07 -7.33 -1.65
C ILE A 3 9.63 -8.80 -1.71
N LYS A 4 8.64 -9.16 -0.88
CA LYS A 4 7.99 -10.47 -0.91
C LYS A 4 6.53 -10.29 -1.31
N PHE A 5 6.10 -10.95 -2.37
CA PHE A 5 4.70 -11.01 -2.79
C PHE A 5 3.93 -12.01 -1.93
N LEU A 6 2.79 -11.59 -1.41
CA LEU A 6 1.95 -12.40 -0.52
C LEU A 6 0.59 -12.75 -1.15
N GLY A 7 0.29 -12.20 -2.31
CA GLY A 7 -0.96 -12.39 -3.05
C GLY A 7 -1.72 -11.10 -3.27
N GLN A 8 -2.51 -11.01 -4.34
CA GLN A 8 -3.27 -9.81 -4.73
C GLN A 8 -2.33 -8.59 -4.81
N ASN A 9 -2.60 -7.50 -4.12
CA ASN A 9 -1.70 -6.34 -3.98
C ASN A 9 -0.97 -6.32 -2.63
N CYS A 10 -0.95 -7.47 -1.92
CA CYS A 10 -0.29 -7.58 -0.63
C CYS A 10 1.19 -7.92 -0.81
N PHE A 11 2.06 -7.02 -0.38
CA PHE A 11 3.51 -7.16 -0.42
C PHE A 11 4.12 -6.87 0.95
N LEU A 12 5.15 -7.62 1.31
CA LEU A 12 6.01 -7.29 2.44
C LEU A 12 7.31 -6.67 1.91
N PHE A 13 7.49 -5.39 2.17
CA PHE A 13 8.73 -4.66 1.89
C PHE A 13 9.59 -4.64 3.16
N ASN A 14 10.85 -5.02 3.05
CA ASN A 14 11.82 -4.80 4.12
C ASN A 14 12.84 -3.75 3.68
N TYR A 15 12.94 -2.70 4.46
CA TYR A 15 13.92 -1.64 4.27
C TYR A 15 14.67 -1.35 5.58
N LYS A 16 15.97 -1.63 5.60
CA LYS A 16 16.83 -1.41 6.79
C LYS A 16 16.26 -2.03 8.08
N GLY A 17 15.67 -3.22 7.97
CA GLY A 17 15.04 -3.92 9.10
C GLY A 17 13.64 -3.46 9.48
N LYS A 18 13.08 -2.46 8.79
CA LYS A 18 11.67 -2.07 8.92
C LYS A 18 10.83 -2.83 7.92
N ASN A 19 9.74 -3.44 8.39
CA ASN A 19 8.78 -4.18 7.60
C ASN A 19 7.54 -3.33 7.33
N ILE A 20 7.24 -3.12 6.05
CA ILE A 20 6.07 -2.39 5.56
C ILE A 20 5.19 -3.40 4.84
N LEU A 21 3.98 -3.63 5.32
CA LEU A 21 2.99 -4.52 4.71
C LEU A 21 1.99 -3.69 3.92
N SER A 22 1.97 -3.86 2.58
CA SER A 22 0.96 -3.19 1.76
C SER A 22 -0.32 -4.00 1.68
N ASP A 23 -1.46 -3.30 1.66
CA ASP A 23 -2.80 -3.83 1.38
C ASP A 23 -3.04 -5.22 2.00
N PRO A 24 -3.16 -5.33 3.35
CA PRO A 24 -3.20 -6.61 4.05
C PRO A 24 -4.40 -7.47 3.61
N PHE A 25 -4.11 -8.47 2.76
CA PHE A 25 -5.02 -9.50 2.26
C PHE A 25 -4.30 -10.84 2.10
N TYR A 26 -3.37 -11.14 3.01
CA TYR A 26 -2.49 -12.29 2.95
C TYR A 26 -3.18 -13.62 3.26
N ASN A 27 -4.30 -13.62 3.98
CA ASN A 27 -5.03 -14.85 4.32
C ASN A 27 -5.64 -15.52 3.07
N PHE A 28 -5.97 -14.75 2.04
CA PHE A 28 -6.49 -15.26 0.78
C PHE A 28 -5.55 -16.25 0.08
N GLN A 29 -4.23 -16.00 0.15
CA GLN A 29 -3.21 -16.88 -0.46
C GLN A 29 -2.21 -17.43 0.56
N LYS A 30 -2.62 -17.57 1.83
CA LYS A 30 -1.74 -18.00 2.93
C LYS A 30 -1.06 -19.34 2.67
N SER A 31 -1.76 -20.31 2.09
CA SER A 31 -1.20 -21.62 1.74
C SER A 31 -0.08 -21.56 0.70
N GLN A 32 -0.08 -20.54 -0.16
CA GLN A 32 0.93 -20.36 -1.21
C GLN A 32 2.10 -19.50 -0.73
N SER A 33 1.82 -18.42 0.01
CA SER A 33 2.84 -17.49 0.49
C SER A 33 3.61 -17.99 1.69
N GLY A 34 3.01 -18.90 2.49
CA GLY A 34 3.55 -19.35 3.78
C GLY A 34 3.70 -18.20 4.79
N PHE A 35 2.96 -17.09 4.59
CA PHE A 35 3.06 -15.93 5.48
C PHE A 35 2.34 -16.20 6.79
N ASP A 36 3.03 -15.90 7.90
CA ASP A 36 2.47 -15.96 9.26
C ASP A 36 2.68 -14.61 9.93
N ILE A 37 1.58 -13.91 10.18
CA ILE A 37 1.58 -12.59 10.81
C ILE A 37 2.17 -12.60 12.22
N LYS A 38 2.04 -13.72 12.94
CA LYS A 38 2.57 -13.87 14.30
C LYS A 38 4.08 -14.08 14.34
N ALA A 39 4.63 -14.67 13.28
CA ALA A 39 6.08 -14.91 13.14
C ALA A 39 6.83 -13.73 12.53
N GLN A 40 6.12 -12.76 11.96
CA GLN A 40 6.69 -11.65 11.22
C GLN A 40 6.38 -10.32 11.90
N LYS A 41 7.38 -9.62 12.41
CA LYS A 41 7.19 -8.26 12.92
C LYS A 41 6.74 -7.35 11.77
N ILE A 42 5.68 -6.54 11.99
CA ILE A 42 5.23 -5.49 11.07
C ILE A 42 5.40 -4.15 11.77
N ASP A 43 6.13 -3.23 11.12
CA ASP A 43 6.35 -1.87 11.64
C ASP A 43 5.34 -0.87 11.03
N TYR A 44 4.96 -1.09 9.76
CA TYR A 44 4.04 -0.20 9.04
C TYR A 44 3.04 -1.00 8.20
N ILE A 45 1.81 -0.49 8.10
CA ILE A 45 0.81 -0.89 7.12
C ILE A 45 0.67 0.27 6.12
N LEU A 46 0.70 -0.04 4.82
CA LEU A 46 0.48 0.90 3.74
C LEU A 46 -0.78 0.50 3.00
N ILE A 47 -1.80 1.36 2.93
CA ILE A 47 -3.08 1.02 2.31
C ILE A 47 -3.32 1.92 1.10
N THR A 48 -3.51 1.31 -0.08
CA THR A 48 -3.74 2.04 -1.33
C THR A 48 -5.18 2.53 -1.44
N HIS A 49 -6.16 1.71 -1.05
CA HIS A 49 -7.58 2.06 -1.08
C HIS A 49 -8.41 1.11 -0.19
N ALA A 50 -9.70 1.39 -0.03
CA ALA A 50 -10.52 0.79 1.02
C ALA A 50 -11.21 -0.53 0.64
N HIS A 51 -11.05 -1.07 -0.57
CA HIS A 51 -11.72 -2.31 -0.95
C HIS A 51 -11.31 -3.49 -0.05
N GLY A 52 -12.23 -4.46 0.09
CA GLY A 52 -12.06 -5.57 1.01
C GLY A 52 -10.83 -6.44 0.73
N ASP A 53 -10.48 -6.64 -0.54
CA ASP A 53 -9.28 -7.37 -0.97
C ASP A 53 -7.96 -6.60 -0.79
N HIS A 54 -8.02 -5.41 -0.16
CA HIS A 54 -6.86 -4.61 0.26
C HIS A 54 -6.85 -4.32 1.76
N THR A 55 -7.96 -4.59 2.46
CA THR A 55 -8.15 -4.18 3.86
C THR A 55 -8.62 -5.30 4.80
N ALA A 56 -9.00 -6.47 4.27
CA ALA A 56 -9.64 -7.52 5.07
C ALA A 56 -8.81 -7.99 6.27
N ASP A 57 -7.48 -8.05 6.12
CA ASP A 57 -6.61 -8.56 7.18
C ASP A 57 -5.99 -7.44 8.06
N VAL A 58 -6.35 -6.16 7.84
CA VAL A 58 -5.80 -5.04 8.63
C VAL A 58 -6.08 -5.22 10.12
N LYS A 59 -7.30 -5.60 10.52
CA LYS A 59 -7.64 -5.80 11.93
C LYS A 59 -6.78 -6.88 12.59
N GLU A 60 -6.53 -7.99 11.90
CA GLU A 60 -5.65 -9.05 12.42
C GLU A 60 -4.20 -8.54 12.59
N VAL A 61 -3.72 -7.68 11.69
CA VAL A 61 -2.40 -7.05 11.86
C VAL A 61 -2.38 -6.16 13.10
N LEU A 62 -3.39 -5.31 13.30
CA LEU A 62 -3.48 -4.41 14.47
C LEU A 62 -3.53 -5.18 15.79
N GLU A 63 -4.25 -6.31 15.84
CA GLU A 63 -4.34 -7.18 17.01
C GLU A 63 -2.99 -7.85 17.36
N ASN A 64 -2.22 -8.27 16.36
CA ASN A 64 -0.92 -8.91 16.56
C ASN A 64 0.24 -7.91 16.73
N HIS A 65 0.08 -6.68 16.23
CA HIS A 65 1.10 -5.63 16.25
C HIS A 65 0.48 -4.28 16.69
N PRO A 66 0.12 -4.09 17.97
CA PRO A 66 -0.57 -2.88 18.42
C PRO A 66 0.25 -1.59 18.25
N GLU A 67 1.57 -1.71 18.09
CA GLU A 67 2.48 -0.58 17.86
C GLU A 67 2.68 -0.24 16.36
N VAL A 68 2.04 -1.01 15.45
CA VAL A 68 2.18 -0.77 14.00
C VAL A 68 1.65 0.61 13.63
N THR A 69 2.25 1.24 12.63
CA THR A 69 1.79 2.55 12.12
C THR A 69 1.07 2.35 10.79
N ILE A 70 -0.17 2.84 10.68
CA ILE A 70 -0.91 2.88 9.40
C ILE A 70 -0.46 4.11 8.61
N ILE A 71 -0.14 3.93 7.33
CA ILE A 71 0.10 5.00 6.36
C ILE A 71 -0.99 4.88 5.28
N ALA A 72 -1.90 5.84 5.23
CA ALA A 72 -3.04 5.82 4.31
C ALA A 72 -3.66 7.21 4.16
N GLN A 73 -4.78 7.30 3.42
CA GLN A 73 -5.61 8.51 3.41
C GLN A 73 -6.32 8.72 4.76
N PRO A 74 -6.69 9.97 5.10
CA PRO A 74 -7.37 10.29 6.36
C PRO A 74 -8.62 9.47 6.61
N GLU A 75 -9.43 9.21 5.57
CA GLU A 75 -10.67 8.43 5.65
C GLU A 75 -10.41 6.98 6.07
N ILE A 76 -9.34 6.38 5.54
CA ILE A 76 -8.94 5.01 5.88
C ILE A 76 -8.39 4.97 7.32
N CYS A 77 -7.53 5.92 7.69
CA CYS A 77 -7.01 6.03 9.06
C CYS A 77 -8.14 6.21 10.08
N ALA A 78 -9.11 7.07 9.76
CA ALA A 78 -10.29 7.31 10.61
C ALA A 78 -11.19 6.06 10.75
N TYR A 79 -11.38 5.29 9.66
CA TYR A 79 -12.18 4.07 9.68
C TYR A 79 -11.61 3.01 10.64
N PHE A 80 -10.31 2.80 10.62
CA PHE A 80 -9.66 1.85 11.54
C PHE A 80 -9.50 2.40 12.95
N GLY A 81 -9.48 3.73 13.15
CA GLY A 81 -9.40 4.36 14.46
C GLY A 81 -8.14 4.00 15.25
N HIS A 82 -7.07 3.58 14.56
CA HIS A 82 -5.81 3.20 15.20
C HIS A 82 -5.01 4.44 15.59
N ALA A 83 -4.50 4.46 16.83
CA ALA A 83 -3.82 5.64 17.38
C ALA A 83 -2.52 6.00 16.62
N ASN A 84 -1.77 4.96 16.21
CA ASN A 84 -0.53 5.15 15.46
C ASN A 84 -0.86 5.21 13.96
N ASN A 85 -0.96 6.40 13.41
CA ASN A 85 -1.16 6.60 11.98
C ASN A 85 -0.40 7.81 11.45
N ILE A 86 -0.10 7.79 10.16
CA ILE A 86 0.43 8.90 9.37
C ILE A 86 -0.54 9.07 8.21
N ASP A 87 -1.52 9.92 8.39
CA ASP A 87 -2.47 10.25 7.34
C ASP A 87 -1.83 11.21 6.33
N ILE A 88 -1.91 10.83 5.06
CA ILE A 88 -1.39 11.62 3.94
C ILE A 88 -2.42 11.67 2.82
N ASN A 89 -2.33 12.71 2.00
CA ASN A 89 -3.15 12.86 0.81
C ASN A 89 -2.27 13.01 -0.43
N PHE A 90 -2.87 13.09 -1.62
CA PHE A 90 -2.15 13.20 -2.89
C PHE A 90 -1.11 14.32 -2.88
N GLY A 91 0.09 14.01 -3.33
CA GLY A 91 1.25 14.89 -3.26
C GLY A 91 1.94 14.93 -1.90
N GLY A 92 1.29 14.41 -0.84
CA GLY A 92 1.88 14.25 0.47
C GLY A 92 2.87 13.08 0.54
N SER A 93 3.60 13.00 1.64
CA SER A 93 4.58 11.94 1.84
C SER A 93 4.77 11.61 3.31
N ALA A 94 4.89 10.31 3.60
CA ALA A 94 5.41 9.80 4.87
C ALA A 94 6.93 9.58 4.76
N LYS A 95 7.62 9.64 5.90
CA LYS A 95 9.07 9.40 5.98
C LYS A 95 9.36 8.30 7.00
N ILE A 96 10.13 7.30 6.58
CA ILE A 96 10.61 6.20 7.41
C ILE A 96 12.15 6.21 7.26
N ASP A 97 12.86 6.72 8.24
CA ASP A 97 14.29 6.98 8.16
C ASP A 97 14.64 7.85 6.92
N ASP A 98 15.39 7.33 5.96
CA ASP A 98 15.72 7.98 4.69
C ASP A 98 14.83 7.53 3.50
N LEU A 99 13.90 6.60 3.73
CA LEU A 99 12.85 6.26 2.80
C LEU A 99 11.73 7.30 2.85
N LYS A 100 11.35 7.83 1.69
CA LYS A 100 10.19 8.70 1.56
C LYS A 100 9.12 8.02 0.70
N ILE A 101 7.92 7.85 1.25
CA ILE A 101 6.77 7.24 0.58
C ILE A 101 5.81 8.37 0.21
N SER A 102 5.66 8.63 -1.09
CA SER A 102 4.81 9.70 -1.61
C SER A 102 3.52 9.12 -2.18
N MET A 103 2.37 9.69 -1.81
CA MET A 103 1.07 9.28 -2.34
C MET A 103 0.82 9.94 -3.69
N VAL A 104 0.36 9.13 -4.66
CA VAL A 104 -0.04 9.54 -6.01
C VAL A 104 -1.43 9.02 -6.33
N SER A 105 -2.14 9.65 -7.26
CA SER A 105 -3.49 9.25 -7.64
C SER A 105 -3.49 7.90 -8.36
N ALA A 106 -4.58 7.14 -8.18
CA ALA A 106 -4.92 5.96 -8.94
C ALA A 106 -6.33 6.11 -9.54
N LEU A 107 -6.53 5.58 -10.74
CA LEU A 107 -7.81 5.64 -11.44
C LEU A 107 -8.65 4.40 -11.10
N HIS A 108 -9.26 4.43 -9.90
CA HIS A 108 -10.06 3.35 -9.33
C HIS A 108 -11.04 3.89 -8.29
N THR A 109 -11.96 3.07 -7.82
CA THR A 109 -12.89 3.42 -6.73
C THR A 109 -12.31 3.05 -5.37
N SER A 110 -12.89 3.61 -4.30
CA SER A 110 -12.43 3.32 -2.94
C SER A 110 -13.60 3.43 -1.96
N SER A 111 -14.13 2.28 -1.55
CA SER A 111 -15.13 2.17 -0.49
C SER A 111 -14.89 0.91 0.32
N PHE A 112 -15.20 0.96 1.61
CA PHE A 112 -15.17 -0.23 2.46
C PHE A 112 -16.31 -1.18 2.11
N PRO A 113 -16.21 -2.48 2.46
CA PRO A 113 -17.26 -3.48 2.18
C PRO A 113 -18.62 -3.14 2.77
N ASP A 114 -18.67 -2.35 3.84
CA ASP A 114 -19.90 -1.87 4.48
C ASP A 114 -20.51 -0.63 3.81
N GLY A 115 -19.89 -0.15 2.71
CA GLY A 115 -20.32 1.03 1.96
C GLY A 115 -19.77 2.36 2.49
N THR A 116 -18.96 2.34 3.57
CA THR A 116 -18.32 3.55 4.08
C THR A 116 -17.34 4.11 3.03
N TYR A 117 -17.36 5.42 2.83
CA TYR A 117 -16.42 6.11 1.94
C TYR A 117 -14.99 5.98 2.45
N GLY A 118 -14.10 5.50 1.61
CA GLY A 118 -12.70 5.22 1.94
C GLY A 118 -11.70 6.19 1.28
N GLY A 119 -12.11 7.40 0.97
CA GLY A 119 -11.26 8.33 0.22
C GLY A 119 -11.22 8.01 -1.28
N LEU A 120 -10.16 8.41 -1.94
CA LEU A 120 -9.89 8.10 -3.34
C LEU A 120 -8.81 7.02 -3.44
N ALA A 121 -8.82 6.23 -4.53
CA ALA A 121 -7.78 5.24 -4.74
C ALA A 121 -6.41 5.90 -4.96
N ALA A 122 -5.37 5.32 -4.40
CA ALA A 122 -4.01 5.83 -4.41
C ALA A 122 -2.99 4.77 -4.83
N GLY A 123 -1.89 5.23 -5.40
CA GLY A 123 -0.64 4.51 -5.51
C GLY A 123 0.44 5.17 -4.65
N TYR A 124 1.62 4.57 -4.59
CA TYR A 124 2.73 5.10 -3.80
C TYR A 124 4.05 5.04 -4.57
N VAL A 125 4.85 6.09 -4.44
CA VAL A 125 6.22 6.11 -4.91
C VAL A 125 7.16 6.04 -3.70
N PHE A 126 7.89 4.93 -3.59
CA PHE A 126 8.96 4.74 -2.61
C PHE A 126 10.23 5.35 -3.18
N ARG A 127 10.74 6.37 -2.52
CA ARG A 127 11.98 7.06 -2.89
C ARG A 127 13.09 6.68 -1.93
N LEU A 128 14.00 5.85 -2.41
CA LEU A 128 15.19 5.42 -1.69
C LEU A 128 16.41 6.16 -2.23
N PRO A 129 17.53 6.21 -1.51
CA PRO A 129 18.79 6.71 -2.06
C PRO A 129 19.17 5.95 -3.34
N GLY A 130 19.13 6.65 -4.50
CA GLY A 130 19.51 6.10 -5.80
C GLY A 130 18.48 5.18 -6.48
N GLN A 131 17.29 4.99 -5.93
CA GLN A 131 16.28 4.10 -6.52
C GLN A 131 14.85 4.56 -6.19
N ASN A 132 13.95 4.52 -7.18
CA ASN A 132 12.53 4.76 -6.98
C ASN A 132 11.71 3.54 -7.39
N LEU A 133 10.71 3.19 -6.55
CA LEU A 133 9.75 2.12 -6.81
C LEU A 133 8.35 2.73 -6.84
N TYR A 134 7.54 2.34 -7.83
CA TYR A 134 6.13 2.69 -7.91
C TYR A 134 5.26 1.46 -7.59
N LEU A 135 4.43 1.56 -6.57
CA LEU A 135 3.35 0.64 -6.25
C LEU A 135 2.05 1.30 -6.70
N ALA A 136 1.45 0.79 -7.78
CA ALA A 136 0.31 1.42 -8.40
C ALA A 136 -0.99 1.28 -7.59
N GLY A 137 -1.12 0.23 -6.78
CA GLY A 137 -2.41 -0.19 -6.26
C GLY A 137 -3.33 -0.65 -7.39
N ASP A 138 -4.63 -0.63 -7.16
CA ASP A 138 -5.60 -0.88 -8.21
C ASP A 138 -5.85 0.40 -9.00
N THR A 139 -5.65 0.31 -10.31
CA THR A 139 -5.77 1.46 -11.21
C THR A 139 -5.99 1.04 -12.66
N GLY A 140 -6.74 1.82 -13.41
CA GLY A 140 -6.65 1.85 -14.87
C GLY A 140 -5.39 2.56 -15.33
N VAL A 141 -5.10 2.51 -16.64
CA VAL A 141 -4.04 3.32 -17.25
C VAL A 141 -4.43 4.79 -17.19
N SER A 142 -3.56 5.65 -16.70
CA SER A 142 -3.79 7.09 -16.63
C SER A 142 -2.59 7.89 -17.14
N SER A 143 -2.85 9.11 -17.62
CA SER A 143 -1.81 10.05 -18.04
C SER A 143 -0.88 10.45 -16.90
N GLU A 144 -1.34 10.36 -15.64
CA GLU A 144 -0.55 10.69 -14.45
C GLU A 144 0.66 9.79 -14.28
N MET A 145 0.57 8.53 -14.74
CA MET A 145 1.73 7.63 -14.74
C MET A 145 2.91 8.20 -15.54
N SER A 146 2.64 8.94 -16.62
CA SER A 146 3.68 9.59 -17.41
C SER A 146 4.38 10.75 -16.69
N LEU A 147 3.74 11.31 -15.65
CA LEU A 147 4.29 12.40 -14.85
C LEU A 147 5.20 11.90 -13.72
N LEU A 148 5.09 10.64 -13.31
CA LEU A 148 5.85 10.10 -12.17
C LEU A 148 7.36 10.31 -12.35
N SER A 149 7.89 10.03 -13.53
CA SER A 149 9.32 10.21 -13.81
C SER A 149 9.75 11.68 -13.86
N ARG A 150 8.84 12.58 -14.19
CA ARG A 150 9.11 14.04 -14.19
C ARG A 150 9.14 14.60 -12.77
N VAL A 151 8.27 14.06 -11.86
CA VAL A 151 8.14 14.54 -10.48
C VAL A 151 9.17 13.89 -9.57
N PHE A 152 9.37 12.57 -9.70
CA PHE A 152 10.16 11.77 -8.76
C PHE A 152 11.52 11.34 -9.33
N GLY A 153 11.81 11.61 -10.60
CA GLY A 153 12.95 11.06 -11.31
C GLY A 153 12.64 9.67 -11.88
N LYS A 154 13.66 9.00 -12.40
CA LYS A 154 13.51 7.66 -12.99
C LYS A 154 12.81 6.70 -12.00
N ILE A 155 11.80 6.00 -12.48
CA ILE A 155 11.19 4.87 -11.77
C ILE A 155 11.94 3.60 -12.18
N ASP A 156 12.56 2.94 -11.22
CA ASP A 156 13.41 1.77 -11.48
C ASP A 156 12.62 0.46 -11.44
N LEU A 157 11.52 0.42 -10.66
CA LEU A 157 10.61 -0.71 -10.57
C LEU A 157 9.17 -0.22 -10.45
N SER A 158 8.27 -0.81 -11.24
CA SER A 158 6.82 -0.58 -11.12
C SER A 158 6.12 -1.89 -10.82
N ILE A 159 5.30 -1.88 -9.78
CA ILE A 159 4.37 -2.95 -9.42
C ILE A 159 2.99 -2.51 -9.91
N LEU A 160 2.48 -3.21 -10.93
CA LEU A 160 1.27 -2.82 -11.65
C LEU A 160 0.20 -3.92 -11.55
N PRO A 161 -1.09 -3.56 -11.44
CA PRO A 161 -2.17 -4.53 -11.48
C PRO A 161 -2.38 -5.06 -12.91
N ILE A 162 -2.78 -6.33 -13.01
CA ILE A 162 -3.12 -7.00 -14.28
C ILE A 162 -4.49 -7.66 -14.19
N GLY A 163 -5.39 -7.08 -13.41
CA GLY A 163 -6.72 -7.64 -13.07
C GLY A 163 -7.77 -7.51 -14.17
N ARG A 164 -7.40 -7.09 -15.39
CA ARG A 164 -8.29 -6.97 -16.57
C ARG A 164 -9.55 -6.15 -16.30
N HIS A 165 -10.62 -6.84 -15.86
CA HIS A 165 -11.98 -6.29 -15.78
C HIS A 165 -12.09 -5.08 -14.82
N TYR A 166 -11.32 -5.06 -13.75
CA TYR A 166 -11.37 -4.03 -12.72
C TYR A 166 -10.16 -3.09 -12.71
N THR A 167 -9.07 -3.48 -13.35
CA THR A 167 -7.81 -2.72 -13.39
C THR A 167 -7.22 -2.71 -14.80
N MET A 168 -5.91 -2.51 -14.92
CA MET A 168 -5.24 -2.57 -16.23
C MET A 168 -5.37 -3.95 -16.87
N CYS A 169 -5.56 -3.95 -18.20
CA CYS A 169 -5.42 -5.14 -19.04
C CYS A 169 -3.96 -5.27 -19.49
N PRO A 170 -3.37 -6.48 -19.44
CA PRO A 170 -2.03 -6.72 -20.00
C PRO A 170 -2.00 -6.50 -21.51
#